data_7064edd41ef2368cc4260fb4140765e7
#
_entry.id   7064edd41ef2368cc4260fb4140765e7
#
_cell.length_a   1.000
_cell.length_b   1.000
_cell.length_c   1.000
_cell.angle_alpha   90.00
_cell.angle_beta   90.00
_cell.angle_gamma   90.00
#
_symmetry.space_group_name_H-M   'P 1'
#
loop_
_entity.id
_entity.type
_entity.pdbx_description
1 polymer ?
#
loop_
_entity_poly.entity_id
_entity_poly.type
_entity_poly.pdbx_seq_one_letter_code
_entity_poly.pdbx_strand_id
1 'polypeptide(L)'
;MSTLFTNNIASQNGTSIAVQSGHAITGAAGSIVVPKQMIQYEHNFANNTGFSTTSSSMVDVTNFYVDITPKYTNSLLIFECTLDSKTTTAAAYARYRLVDSNNSDTVMHTNTYIGQSNYWAGTSEWLTTSLRTVFVSGTTSTMRLQLQMQLNSGGTFEMNWSGSDQRVLQVTEIAV
;
A
#
# COMPACT_ATOMS: atom_id res chain seq x y z
N MET A 1 -28.93 4.19 -36.26
CA MET A 1 -28.17 4.39 -35.00
C MET A 1 -27.72 5.85 -34.99
N SER A 2 -28.05 6.63 -33.97
CA SER A 2 -27.66 8.05 -33.88
C SER A 2 -26.42 8.18 -33.04
N THR A 3 -25.42 8.90 -33.53
CA THR A 3 -24.17 9.16 -32.78
C THR A 3 -24.07 10.64 -32.52
N LEU A 4 -23.88 11.03 -31.25
CA LEU A 4 -23.60 12.40 -30.85
C LEU A 4 -22.09 12.57 -30.66
N PHE A 5 -21.49 13.45 -31.43
CA PHE A 5 -20.10 13.85 -31.23
C PHE A 5 -20.09 15.18 -30.46
N THR A 6 -19.54 15.16 -29.25
CA THR A 6 -19.39 16.38 -28.45
C THR A 6 -18.13 16.31 -27.63
N ASN A 7 -17.47 17.46 -27.47
CA ASN A 7 -16.29 17.59 -26.61
C ASN A 7 -16.67 17.75 -25.13
N ASN A 8 -17.94 18.09 -24.85
CA ASN A 8 -18.39 18.29 -23.49
C ASN A 8 -19.90 18.01 -23.39
N ILE A 9 -20.31 17.33 -22.34
CA ILE A 9 -21.70 17.11 -21.96
C ILE A 9 -21.88 17.74 -20.59
N ALA A 10 -22.73 18.77 -20.50
CA ALA A 10 -23.02 19.47 -19.24
C ALA A 10 -24.51 19.52 -19.01
N SER A 11 -24.92 19.55 -17.75
CA SER A 11 -26.30 19.82 -17.36
C SER A 11 -26.62 21.30 -17.56
N GLN A 12 -27.70 21.61 -18.25
CA GLN A 12 -28.10 23.00 -18.54
C GLN A 12 -28.65 23.72 -17.30
N ASN A 13 -29.41 23.03 -16.47
CA ASN A 13 -30.11 23.60 -15.33
C ASN A 13 -30.05 22.72 -14.07
N GLY A 14 -29.09 21.88 -13.93
CA GLY A 14 -28.97 20.94 -12.81
C GLY A 14 -27.56 20.50 -12.53
N THR A 15 -27.41 19.80 -11.43
CA THR A 15 -26.11 19.27 -10.96
C THR A 15 -25.83 17.84 -11.43
N SER A 16 -26.75 17.25 -12.21
CA SER A 16 -26.63 15.86 -12.64
C SER A 16 -27.03 15.65 -14.10
N ILE A 17 -26.40 14.70 -14.74
CA ILE A 17 -26.78 14.13 -16.03
C ILE A 17 -27.35 12.74 -15.72
N ALA A 18 -28.66 12.55 -15.95
CA ALA A 18 -29.30 11.27 -15.71
C ALA A 18 -29.11 10.33 -16.91
N VAL A 19 -28.64 9.12 -16.64
CA VAL A 19 -28.61 8.01 -17.60
C VAL A 19 -29.84 7.15 -17.35
N GLN A 20 -30.70 6.99 -18.35
CA GLN A 20 -31.92 6.22 -18.23
C GLN A 20 -31.62 4.74 -17.95
N SER A 21 -32.59 4.05 -17.32
CA SER A 21 -32.50 2.60 -17.09
C SER A 21 -32.29 1.83 -18.41
N GLY A 22 -31.35 0.89 -18.39
CA GLY A 22 -30.98 0.12 -19.59
C GLY A 22 -29.91 0.77 -20.48
N HIS A 23 -29.44 1.99 -20.14
CA HIS A 23 -28.37 2.67 -20.84
C HIS A 23 -27.13 2.76 -19.92
N ALA A 24 -25.96 2.85 -20.51
CA ALA A 24 -24.70 2.97 -19.80
C ALA A 24 -23.80 4.03 -20.43
N ILE A 25 -22.98 4.68 -19.60
CA ILE A 25 -21.84 5.45 -20.07
C ILE A 25 -20.66 4.46 -20.15
N THR A 26 -20.12 4.25 -21.36
CA THR A 26 -18.99 3.37 -21.57
C THR A 26 -17.78 4.17 -22.06
N GLY A 27 -16.61 3.81 -21.60
CA GLY A 27 -15.36 4.43 -22.01
C GLY A 27 -14.21 3.43 -21.90
N ALA A 28 -13.05 3.80 -22.43
CA ALA A 28 -11.83 3.03 -22.19
C ALA A 28 -11.48 3.01 -20.70
N ALA A 29 -10.71 2.05 -20.27
CA ALA A 29 -10.27 1.97 -18.87
C ALA A 29 -9.65 3.29 -18.40
N GLY A 30 -10.12 3.83 -17.29
CA GLY A 30 -9.68 5.11 -16.73
C GLY A 30 -10.24 6.38 -17.42
N SER A 31 -11.11 6.25 -18.44
CA SER A 31 -11.70 7.43 -19.12
C SER A 31 -12.91 8.01 -18.38
N ILE A 32 -13.51 7.28 -17.44
CA ILE A 32 -14.60 7.75 -16.61
C ILE A 32 -14.11 7.74 -15.17
N VAL A 33 -13.87 8.92 -14.61
CA VAL A 33 -13.39 9.09 -13.23
C VAL A 33 -14.43 9.81 -12.41
N VAL A 34 -14.82 9.19 -11.31
CA VAL A 34 -15.72 9.79 -10.31
C VAL A 34 -14.88 10.06 -9.06
N PRO A 35 -14.94 11.27 -8.48
CA PRO A 35 -14.24 11.56 -7.23
C PRO A 35 -14.55 10.51 -6.15
N LYS A 36 -13.53 10.10 -5.41
CA LYS A 36 -13.57 9.04 -4.40
C LYS A 36 -13.82 7.62 -4.95
N GLN A 37 -13.73 7.44 -6.26
CA GLN A 37 -13.76 6.12 -6.88
C GLN A 37 -12.39 5.44 -6.72
N MET A 38 -12.41 4.14 -6.45
CA MET A 38 -11.22 3.31 -6.59
C MET A 38 -10.83 3.23 -8.07
N ILE A 39 -9.61 3.66 -8.41
CA ILE A 39 -9.10 3.71 -9.78
C ILE A 39 -8.41 2.41 -10.13
N GLN A 40 -7.55 1.95 -9.22
CA GLN A 40 -6.81 0.71 -9.38
C GLN A 40 -6.45 0.11 -8.02
N TYR A 41 -6.13 -1.15 -8.05
CA TYR A 41 -5.71 -1.95 -6.92
C TYR A 41 -4.53 -2.81 -7.36
N GLU A 42 -3.43 -2.73 -6.63
CA GLU A 42 -2.25 -3.55 -6.85
C GLU A 42 -1.93 -4.31 -5.57
N HIS A 43 -1.43 -5.51 -5.73
CA HIS A 43 -1.05 -6.34 -4.59
C HIS A 43 0.18 -7.18 -4.91
N ASN A 44 0.90 -7.55 -3.87
CA ASN A 44 1.96 -8.53 -3.95
C ASN A 44 1.75 -9.59 -2.87
N PHE A 45 1.70 -10.84 -3.29
CA PHE A 45 1.81 -11.99 -2.40
C PHE A 45 3.28 -12.31 -2.25
N ALA A 46 3.92 -11.81 -1.21
CA ALA A 46 5.32 -12.14 -0.90
C ALA A 46 5.40 -13.62 -0.52
N ASN A 47 5.60 -14.47 -1.53
CA ASN A 47 5.66 -15.91 -1.35
C ASN A 47 6.96 -16.33 -0.62
N ASN A 48 6.78 -16.97 0.53
CA ASN A 48 7.68 -17.99 1.12
C ASN A 48 9.16 -17.65 1.35
N THR A 49 9.60 -16.42 1.25
CA THR A 49 10.94 -16.06 1.69
C THR A 49 10.87 -15.48 3.09
N GLY A 50 11.26 -16.28 4.08
CA GLY A 50 11.47 -15.77 5.43
C GLY A 50 12.45 -14.58 5.36
N PHE A 51 12.17 -13.55 6.14
CA PHE A 51 13.10 -12.45 6.34
C PHE A 51 13.57 -12.45 7.79
N SER A 52 14.86 -12.27 8.00
CA SER A 52 15.41 -12.09 9.34
C SER A 52 16.45 -10.98 9.35
N THR A 53 16.53 -10.27 10.47
CA THR A 53 17.54 -9.23 10.67
C THR A 53 17.82 -9.00 12.15
N THR A 54 19.04 -8.52 12.43
CA THR A 54 19.46 -8.04 13.75
C THR A 54 19.63 -6.52 13.76
N SER A 55 19.26 -5.84 12.67
CA SER A 55 19.55 -4.43 12.46
C SER A 55 18.74 -3.53 13.38
N SER A 56 19.42 -2.62 14.06
CA SER A 56 18.84 -1.48 14.77
C SER A 56 18.66 -0.24 13.87
N SER A 57 19.08 -0.32 12.61
CA SER A 57 18.82 0.67 11.57
C SER A 57 17.75 0.16 10.60
N MET A 58 17.05 1.07 9.91
CA MET A 58 16.08 0.69 8.87
C MET A 58 16.75 -0.11 7.78
N VAL A 59 16.20 -1.28 7.48
CA VAL A 59 16.61 -2.16 6.37
C VAL A 59 15.38 -2.62 5.60
N ASP A 60 15.56 -2.87 4.31
CA ASP A 60 14.51 -3.38 3.46
C ASP A 60 14.07 -4.77 3.90
N VAL A 61 12.78 -4.97 4.01
CA VAL A 61 12.21 -6.31 4.15
C VAL A 61 12.23 -6.96 2.78
N THR A 62 13.12 -7.92 2.57
CA THR A 62 13.37 -8.55 1.26
C THR A 62 12.08 -9.07 0.63
N ASN A 63 11.85 -8.74 -0.64
CA ASN A 63 10.67 -9.12 -1.42
C ASN A 63 9.32 -8.63 -0.85
N PHE A 64 9.35 -7.66 0.04
CA PHE A 64 8.14 -7.13 0.67
C PHE A 64 7.83 -5.73 0.15
N TYR A 65 7.45 -5.66 -1.12
CA TYR A 65 7.10 -4.42 -1.83
C TYR A 65 5.91 -4.65 -2.76
N VAL A 66 5.27 -3.58 -3.16
CA VAL A 66 4.26 -3.54 -4.22
C VAL A 66 4.56 -2.38 -5.15
N ASP A 67 4.49 -2.64 -6.46
CA ASP A 67 4.67 -1.61 -7.48
C ASP A 67 3.30 -1.03 -7.88
N ILE A 68 3.22 0.30 -8.02
CA ILE A 68 2.05 0.98 -8.52
C ILE A 68 2.47 2.12 -9.46
N THR A 69 1.72 2.30 -10.55
CA THR A 69 1.85 3.47 -11.44
C THR A 69 0.60 4.33 -11.29
N PRO A 70 0.62 5.37 -10.44
CA PRO A 70 -0.56 6.20 -10.20
C PRO A 70 -1.08 6.83 -11.49
N LYS A 71 -2.40 6.91 -11.63
CA LYS A 71 -3.06 7.51 -12.80
C LYS A 71 -3.08 9.03 -12.71
N TYR A 72 -3.08 9.59 -11.51
CA TYR A 72 -3.11 11.04 -11.28
C TYR A 72 -2.14 11.42 -10.16
N THR A 73 -1.51 12.59 -10.29
CA THR A 73 -0.55 13.11 -9.31
C THR A 73 -1.16 13.50 -7.97
N ASN A 74 -2.48 13.70 -7.92
CA ASN A 74 -3.22 14.06 -6.71
C ASN A 74 -4.07 12.92 -6.13
N SER A 75 -3.98 11.71 -6.69
CA SER A 75 -4.68 10.55 -6.14
C SER A 75 -4.23 10.24 -4.71
N LEU A 76 -5.15 9.76 -3.91
CA LEU A 76 -4.83 9.14 -2.63
C LEU A 76 -4.41 7.69 -2.84
N LEU A 77 -3.28 7.31 -2.28
CA LEU A 77 -2.82 5.94 -2.20
C LEU A 77 -3.01 5.42 -0.78
N ILE A 78 -3.72 4.31 -0.64
CA ILE A 78 -3.93 3.61 0.61
C ILE A 78 -3.08 2.35 0.57
N PHE A 79 -2.01 2.33 1.37
CA PHE A 79 -1.17 1.15 1.56
C PHE A 79 -1.62 0.38 2.79
N GLU A 80 -1.74 -0.93 2.66
CA GLU A 80 -2.11 -1.84 3.73
C GLU A 80 -1.28 -3.11 3.64
N CYS A 81 -0.81 -3.60 4.79
CA CYS A 81 -0.20 -4.93 4.86
C CYS A 81 -0.42 -5.57 6.22
N THR A 82 -0.39 -6.89 6.24
CA THR A 82 -0.40 -7.69 7.46
C THR A 82 0.77 -8.65 7.42
N LEU A 83 1.49 -8.75 8.51
CA LEU A 83 2.65 -9.59 8.65
C LEU A 83 2.68 -10.28 10.01
N ASP A 84 3.19 -11.50 10.04
CA ASP A 84 3.49 -12.22 11.27
C ASP A 84 4.99 -12.20 11.53
N SER A 85 5.33 -11.94 12.77
CA SER A 85 6.71 -11.77 13.16
C SER A 85 6.96 -12.23 14.60
N LYS A 86 8.20 -12.59 14.86
CA LYS A 86 8.69 -12.89 16.21
C LYS A 86 10.10 -12.33 16.40
N THR A 87 10.57 -12.34 17.63
CA THR A 87 11.97 -12.04 17.97
C THR A 87 12.56 -13.13 18.86
N THR A 88 13.86 -13.30 18.75
CA THR A 88 14.62 -14.20 19.65
C THR A 88 14.93 -13.57 21.01
N THR A 89 14.60 -12.30 21.21
CA THR A 89 14.85 -11.57 22.45
C THR A 89 13.54 -11.07 23.03
N ALA A 90 13.27 -11.40 24.27
CA ALA A 90 12.15 -10.82 25.02
C ALA A 90 12.34 -9.31 25.19
N ALA A 91 11.26 -8.61 25.42
CA ALA A 91 11.27 -7.17 25.62
C ALA A 91 11.68 -6.35 24.38
N ALA A 92 11.44 -6.89 23.18
CA ALA A 92 11.74 -6.23 21.91
C ALA A 92 10.47 -5.78 21.18
N TYR A 93 10.63 -4.85 20.26
CA TYR A 93 9.62 -4.49 19.27
C TYR A 93 10.28 -4.04 17.96
N ALA A 94 9.57 -4.20 16.86
CA ALA A 94 9.99 -3.71 15.56
C ALA A 94 9.26 -2.41 15.20
N ARG A 95 9.93 -1.54 14.48
CA ARG A 95 9.34 -0.34 13.87
C ARG A 95 9.38 -0.48 12.37
N TYR A 96 8.36 0.04 11.71
CA TYR A 96 8.18 -0.11 10.27
C TYR A 96 8.08 1.25 9.59
N ARG A 97 8.63 1.33 8.38
CA ARG A 97 8.59 2.50 7.52
C ARG A 97 8.24 2.08 6.10
N LEU A 98 7.43 2.89 5.41
CA LEU A 98 7.15 2.72 3.99
C LEU A 98 7.96 3.73 3.20
N VAL A 99 8.65 3.26 2.17
CA VAL A 99 9.45 4.11 1.27
C VAL A 99 9.12 3.83 -0.19
N ASP A 100 9.36 4.81 -1.05
CA ASP A 100 9.44 4.59 -2.49
C ASP A 100 10.90 4.32 -2.87
N SER A 101 11.25 3.05 -3.07
CA SER A 101 12.61 2.65 -3.38
C SER A 101 13.03 2.99 -4.82
N ASN A 102 12.10 3.28 -5.73
CA ASN A 102 12.40 3.82 -7.03
C ASN A 102 12.80 5.32 -6.97
N ASN A 103 12.54 5.99 -5.85
CA ASN A 103 12.83 7.40 -5.63
C ASN A 103 13.72 7.61 -4.38
N SER A 104 14.90 6.96 -4.37
CA SER A 104 15.93 7.11 -3.33
C SER A 104 15.40 6.92 -1.91
N ASP A 105 14.54 5.93 -1.69
CA ASP A 105 13.92 5.62 -0.40
C ASP A 105 13.15 6.80 0.23
N THR A 106 12.47 7.57 -0.63
CA THR A 106 11.60 8.66 -0.15
C THR A 106 10.52 8.10 0.77
N VAL A 107 10.44 8.65 1.99
CA VAL A 107 9.46 8.21 3.00
C VAL A 107 8.04 8.62 2.60
N MET A 108 7.13 7.66 2.56
CA MET A 108 5.77 7.81 2.06
C MET A 108 4.72 8.07 3.15
N HIS A 109 5.13 8.64 4.27
CA HIS A 109 4.23 8.97 5.40
C HIS A 109 4.79 10.13 6.21
N THR A 110 3.93 10.81 6.96
CA THR A 110 4.28 12.03 7.72
C THR A 110 4.97 11.76 9.05
N ASN A 111 4.76 10.59 9.64
CA ASN A 111 5.38 10.19 10.90
C ASN A 111 6.72 9.51 10.67
N THR A 112 7.53 9.35 11.70
CA THR A 112 8.81 8.62 11.60
C THR A 112 8.61 7.15 11.21
N TYR A 113 7.48 6.54 11.62
CA TYR A 113 7.13 5.15 11.37
C TYR A 113 5.65 5.04 11.00
N ILE A 114 5.29 4.08 10.13
CA ILE A 114 3.89 3.75 9.83
C ILE A 114 3.27 2.87 10.91
N GLY A 115 4.09 2.22 11.72
CA GLY A 115 3.63 1.36 12.80
C GLY A 115 4.77 0.75 13.59
N GLN A 116 4.37 0.05 14.63
CA GLN A 116 5.25 -0.68 15.52
C GLN A 116 4.57 -2.00 15.83
N SER A 117 5.33 -3.09 15.86
CA SER A 117 4.80 -4.36 16.35
C SER A 117 4.48 -4.25 17.84
N ASN A 118 3.64 -5.13 18.32
CA ASN A 118 3.47 -5.31 19.74
C ASN A 118 4.80 -5.71 20.40
N TYR A 119 4.88 -5.45 21.67
CA TYR A 119 6.02 -5.82 22.47
C TYR A 119 6.03 -7.35 22.69
N TRP A 120 7.12 -8.01 22.31
CA TRP A 120 7.26 -9.45 22.56
C TRP A 120 7.64 -9.70 24.00
N ALA A 121 6.73 -10.34 24.74
CA ALA A 121 6.99 -10.75 26.12
C ALA A 121 7.90 -11.99 26.20
N GLY A 122 7.87 -12.83 25.17
CA GLY A 122 8.65 -14.07 25.06
C GLY A 122 9.48 -14.15 23.78
N THR A 123 10.34 -15.15 23.67
CA THR A 123 11.26 -15.33 22.54
C THR A 123 10.72 -16.22 21.41
N SER A 124 9.52 -16.78 21.55
CA SER A 124 8.96 -17.75 20.60
C SER A 124 7.54 -17.43 20.16
N GLU A 125 7.01 -16.28 20.54
CA GLU A 125 5.64 -15.89 20.23
C GLU A 125 5.60 -15.19 18.85
N TRP A 126 4.70 -15.66 17.99
CA TRP A 126 4.37 -14.99 16.75
C TRP A 126 3.29 -13.95 17.02
N LEU A 127 3.52 -12.75 16.53
CA LEU A 127 2.58 -11.64 16.62
C LEU A 127 2.22 -11.14 15.24
N THR A 128 0.93 -11.02 15.00
CA THR A 128 0.40 -10.41 13.78
C THR A 128 0.39 -8.89 13.92
N THR A 129 0.97 -8.20 12.96
CA THR A 129 0.99 -6.74 12.87
C THR A 129 0.31 -6.30 11.58
N SER A 130 -0.69 -5.46 11.70
CA SER A 130 -1.34 -4.81 10.56
C SER A 130 -0.86 -3.37 10.46
N LEU A 131 -0.42 -2.97 9.28
CA LEU A 131 0.09 -1.63 8.98
C LEU A 131 -0.77 -0.99 7.91
N ARG A 132 -1.07 0.29 8.09
CA ARG A 132 -1.82 1.09 7.12
C ARG A 132 -1.30 2.52 7.09
N THR A 133 -1.16 3.06 5.88
CA THR A 133 -0.90 4.50 5.69
C THR A 133 -1.61 5.02 4.46
N VAL A 134 -1.87 6.33 4.45
CA VAL A 134 -2.52 7.04 3.34
C VAL A 134 -1.66 8.24 2.99
N PHE A 135 -1.39 8.42 1.70
CA PHE A 135 -0.60 9.55 1.20
C PHE A 135 -1.03 9.94 -0.21
N VAL A 136 -0.64 11.13 -0.65
CA VAL A 136 -0.88 11.60 -2.02
C VAL A 136 0.21 11.04 -2.91
N SER A 137 -0.15 10.59 -4.11
CA SER A 137 0.80 9.99 -5.08
C SER A 137 1.95 10.93 -5.43
N GLY A 138 1.67 12.21 -5.67
CA GLY A 138 2.67 13.21 -6.05
C GLY A 138 3.28 13.02 -7.44
N THR A 139 3.10 11.84 -8.05
CA THR A 139 3.68 11.45 -9.34
C THR A 139 2.76 10.50 -10.10
N THR A 140 2.97 10.38 -11.40
CA THR A 140 2.42 9.32 -12.26
C THR A 140 3.49 8.34 -12.74
N SER A 141 4.72 8.45 -12.23
CA SER A 141 5.77 7.45 -12.45
C SER A 141 5.55 6.24 -11.57
N THR A 142 6.08 5.09 -11.99
CA THR A 142 6.00 3.86 -11.21
C THR A 142 6.75 4.02 -9.89
N MET A 143 6.04 3.81 -8.79
CA MET A 143 6.56 3.78 -7.43
C MET A 143 6.74 2.33 -7.00
N ARG A 144 7.82 2.04 -6.28
CA ARG A 144 7.99 0.77 -5.57
C ARG A 144 7.84 1.02 -4.07
N LEU A 145 6.69 0.67 -3.55
CA LEU A 145 6.35 0.83 -2.14
C LEU A 145 6.97 -0.33 -1.34
N GLN A 146 8.16 -0.08 -0.81
CA GLN A 146 8.97 -1.04 -0.07
C GLN A 146 8.78 -0.88 1.43
N LEU A 147 8.50 -1.97 2.13
CA LEU A 147 8.51 -1.97 3.60
C LEU A 147 9.95 -2.05 4.11
N GLN A 148 10.29 -1.14 5.01
CA GLN A 148 11.52 -1.17 5.79
C GLN A 148 11.20 -1.41 7.26
N MET A 149 12.14 -2.01 7.99
CA MET A 149 12.00 -2.24 9.41
C MET A 149 13.33 -2.06 10.16
N GLN A 150 13.23 -1.82 11.46
CA GLN A 150 14.34 -1.89 12.41
C GLN A 150 13.88 -2.56 13.69
N LEU A 151 14.82 -3.19 14.38
CA LEU A 151 14.61 -3.73 15.73
C LEU A 151 15.08 -2.72 16.78
N ASN A 152 14.32 -2.51 17.84
CA ASN A 152 14.67 -1.53 18.87
C ASN A 152 15.66 -2.05 19.93
N SER A 153 15.88 -3.36 19.98
CA SER A 153 16.77 -4.01 20.95
C SER A 153 17.56 -5.14 20.29
N GLY A 154 18.56 -5.65 20.94
CA GLY A 154 19.35 -6.80 20.44
C GLY A 154 18.46 -8.04 20.19
N GLY A 155 19.04 -9.00 19.46
CA GLY A 155 18.35 -10.22 19.06
C GLY A 155 18.08 -10.28 17.57
N THR A 156 17.40 -11.32 17.14
CA THR A 156 17.00 -11.51 15.73
C THR A 156 15.51 -11.34 15.60
N PHE A 157 15.11 -10.48 14.67
CA PHE A 157 13.74 -10.41 14.17
C PHE A 157 13.56 -11.44 13.08
N GLU A 158 12.48 -12.17 13.13
CA GLU A 158 12.09 -13.12 12.10
C GLU A 158 10.66 -12.83 11.65
N MET A 159 10.43 -12.84 10.35
CA MET A 159 9.13 -12.60 9.75
C MET A 159 8.75 -13.78 8.86
N ASN A 160 7.56 -14.35 9.10
CA ASN A 160 6.93 -15.43 8.32
C ASN A 160 7.92 -16.51 7.87
N TRP A 161 8.31 -17.35 8.77
CA TRP A 161 9.23 -18.43 8.50
C TRP A 161 8.55 -19.67 7.89
N SER A 162 7.23 -19.82 8.02
CA SER A 162 6.53 -20.98 7.50
C SER A 162 5.96 -20.71 6.09
N GLY A 163 6.21 -21.64 5.17
CA GLY A 163 5.81 -21.53 3.78
C GLY A 163 4.30 -21.59 3.50
N SER A 164 3.45 -21.54 4.53
CA SER A 164 1.99 -21.60 4.43
C SER A 164 1.30 -20.25 4.71
N ASP A 165 2.03 -19.25 5.21
CA ASP A 165 1.42 -17.98 5.60
C ASP A 165 1.42 -17.02 4.41
N GLN A 166 0.24 -16.64 3.97
CA GLN A 166 0.06 -15.66 2.91
C GLN A 166 0.22 -14.26 3.50
N ARG A 167 1.19 -13.52 2.98
CA ARG A 167 1.36 -12.10 3.24
C ARG A 167 0.79 -11.33 2.08
N VAL A 168 -0.04 -10.38 2.39
CA VAL A 168 -0.62 -9.49 1.39
C VAL A 168 -0.10 -8.09 1.67
N LEU A 169 0.61 -7.54 0.69
CA LEU A 169 0.78 -6.10 0.59
C LEU A 169 -0.16 -5.63 -0.50
N GLN A 170 -0.86 -4.58 -0.20
CA GLN A 170 -1.78 -4.01 -1.17
C GLN A 170 -1.71 -2.49 -1.16
N VAL A 171 -1.98 -1.93 -2.32
CA VAL A 171 -2.15 -0.50 -2.49
C VAL A 171 -3.38 -0.22 -3.34
N THR A 172 -4.21 0.69 -2.87
CA THR A 172 -5.43 1.13 -3.57
C THR A 172 -5.27 2.59 -3.95
N GLU A 173 -5.53 2.91 -5.20
CA GLU A 173 -5.59 4.30 -5.68
C GLU A 173 -7.03 4.79 -5.72
N ILE A 174 -7.27 5.95 -5.12
CA ILE A 174 -8.56 6.62 -5.04
C ILE A 174 -8.48 7.96 -5.78
N ALA A 175 -9.45 8.24 -6.65
CA ALA A 175 -9.60 9.56 -7.27
C ALA A 175 -9.96 10.63 -6.21
N VAL A 176 -9.36 11.81 -6.32
CA VAL A 176 -9.63 12.98 -5.47
C VAL A 176 -10.28 14.09 -6.26
#